data_f195f916f82ff76deb80cc117bd70e3b
#
_entry.id   f195f916f82ff76deb80cc117bd70e3b
#
_cell.length_a   1.000
_cell.length_b   1.000
_cell.length_c   1.000
_cell.angle_alpha   90.00
_cell.angle_beta   90.00
_cell.angle_gamma   90.00
#
_symmetry.space_group_name_H-M   'P 1'
#
loop_
_entity.id
_entity.type
_entity.pdbx_description
1 polymer ?
#
loop_
_entity_poly.entity_id
_entity_poly.type
_entity_poly.pdbx_seq_one_letter_code
_entity_poly.pdbx_strand_id
1 'polypeptide(L)'
;MTTYFEHRVNLTNGQKTKLAYAIRNKSPLTLRLKHSQLRGSDELMLTNRQINKIKKSIANGTGSDIKISKTQIRHSVKRGGN
;
A
#
# COMPACT_ATOMS: atom_id res chain seq x y z
N MET A 1 -3.72 10.62 16.67
CA MET A 1 -4.33 9.48 15.99
C MET A 1 -4.05 9.57 14.48
N THR A 2 -3.56 8.50 13.89
CA THR A 2 -3.21 8.49 12.47
C THR A 2 -4.45 8.23 11.62
N THR A 3 -4.64 9.07 10.60
CA THR A 3 -5.74 8.88 9.65
C THR A 3 -5.20 8.19 8.41
N TYR A 4 -5.90 7.18 7.93
CA TYR A 4 -5.56 6.47 6.72
C TYR A 4 -6.57 6.78 5.64
N PHE A 5 -6.06 6.88 4.41
CA PHE A 5 -6.85 7.22 3.23
C PHE A 5 -6.76 6.10 2.22
N GLU A 6 -7.83 5.87 1.52
CA GLU A 6 -7.87 4.90 0.44
C GLU A 6 -7.07 5.43 -0.75
N HIS A 7 -6.17 4.60 -1.27
CA HIS A 7 -5.38 4.94 -2.45
C HIS A 7 -5.29 3.71 -3.35
N ARG A 8 -5.39 3.93 -4.65
CA ARG A 8 -5.41 2.83 -5.61
C ARG A 8 -4.08 2.70 -6.33
N VAL A 9 -3.57 1.49 -6.36
CA VAL A 9 -2.32 1.12 -7.04
C VAL A 9 -2.55 -0.19 -7.76
N ASN A 10 -1.57 -0.62 -8.55
CA ASN A 10 -1.58 -1.93 -9.20
C ASN A 10 -0.61 -2.84 -8.47
N LEU A 11 -1.10 -3.96 -7.97
CA LEU A 11 -0.26 -4.93 -7.28
C LEU A 11 -0.10 -6.18 -8.16
N THR A 12 1.12 -6.72 -8.19
CA THR A 12 1.37 -8.01 -8.84
C THR A 12 0.79 -9.13 -7.97
N ASN A 13 0.62 -10.32 -8.54
CA ASN A 13 0.15 -11.46 -7.77
C ASN A 13 1.09 -11.77 -6.59
N GLY A 14 2.39 -11.64 -6.79
CA GLY A 14 3.36 -11.81 -5.71
C GLY A 14 3.19 -10.80 -4.60
N GLN A 15 2.95 -9.55 -4.96
CA GLN A 15 2.71 -8.48 -3.97
C GLN A 15 1.40 -8.72 -3.22
N LYS A 16 0.35 -9.15 -3.90
CA LYS A 16 -0.93 -9.50 -3.27
C LYS A 16 -0.75 -10.64 -2.28
N THR A 17 0.06 -11.63 -2.63
CA THR A 17 0.36 -12.76 -1.75
C THR A 17 1.11 -12.30 -0.51
N LYS A 18 2.09 -11.41 -0.68
CA LYS A 18 2.84 -10.85 0.45
C LYS A 18 1.93 -10.02 1.36
N LEU A 19 1.03 -9.25 0.77
CA LEU A 19 0.08 -8.46 1.54
C LEU A 19 -0.86 -9.37 2.35
N ALA A 20 -1.40 -10.41 1.72
CA ALA A 20 -2.27 -11.37 2.40
C ALA A 20 -1.54 -12.06 3.54
N TYR A 21 -0.27 -12.41 3.33
CA TYR A 21 0.56 -13.03 4.37
C TYR A 21 0.77 -12.07 5.54
N ALA A 22 1.10 -10.81 5.24
CA ALA A 22 1.29 -9.80 6.28
C ALA A 22 0.00 -9.55 7.07
N ILE A 23 -1.14 -9.54 6.40
CA ILE A 23 -2.45 -9.40 7.05
C ILE A 23 -2.70 -10.57 7.99
N ARG A 24 -2.46 -11.79 7.53
CA ARG A 24 -2.65 -13.00 8.32
C ARG A 24 -1.77 -13.03 9.55
N ASN A 25 -0.53 -12.61 9.41
CA ASN A 25 0.46 -12.66 10.49
C ASN A 25 0.57 -11.37 11.28
N LYS A 26 -0.20 -10.36 10.90
CA LYS A 26 -0.19 -9.04 11.55
C LYS A 26 1.22 -8.46 11.63
N SER A 27 1.95 -8.54 10.52
CA SER A 27 3.33 -8.08 10.44
C SER A 27 3.46 -6.91 9.47
N PRO A 28 4.47 -6.05 9.66
CA PRO A 28 4.69 -4.95 8.71
C PRO A 28 5.17 -5.50 7.36
N LEU A 29 5.03 -4.67 6.33
CA LEU A 29 5.34 -5.06 4.96
C LEU A 29 5.90 -3.88 4.21
N THR A 30 6.91 -4.12 3.36
CA THR A 30 7.40 -3.13 2.41
C THR A 30 7.00 -3.56 1.01
N LEU A 31 6.30 -2.67 0.30
CA LEU A 31 5.92 -2.89 -1.09
C LEU A 31 6.78 -2.01 -1.98
N ARG A 32 7.47 -2.63 -2.91
CA ARG A 32 8.26 -1.92 -3.90
C ARG A 32 7.44 -1.82 -5.19
N LEU A 33 6.95 -0.62 -5.47
CA LEU A 33 6.08 -0.37 -6.61
C LEU A 33 6.85 0.29 -7.74
N LYS A 34 6.73 -0.26 -8.93
CA LYS A 34 7.28 0.36 -10.13
C LYS A 34 6.40 1.56 -10.51
N HIS A 35 6.94 2.47 -11.32
CA HIS A 35 6.19 3.64 -11.76
C HIS A 35 4.82 3.27 -12.34
N SER A 36 4.77 2.22 -13.16
CA SER A 36 3.52 1.76 -13.78
C SER A 36 2.51 1.20 -12.76
N GLN A 37 2.95 0.89 -11.55
CA GLN A 37 2.10 0.34 -10.51
C GLN A 37 1.52 1.40 -9.58
N LEU A 38 1.92 2.67 -9.74
CA LEU A 38 1.51 3.73 -8.82
C LEU A 38 0.05 4.17 -9.04
N ARG A 39 -0.59 3.70 -10.09
CA ARG A 39 -2.02 3.89 -10.36
C ARG A 39 -2.63 2.55 -10.73
N GLY A 40 -3.84 2.30 -10.29
CA GLY A 40 -4.50 1.05 -10.61
C GLY A 40 -5.83 0.89 -9.91
N SER A 41 -6.24 -0.36 -9.73
CA SER A 41 -7.53 -0.71 -9.15
C SER A 41 -7.46 -1.40 -7.79
N ASP A 42 -6.26 -1.70 -7.31
CA ASP A 42 -6.09 -2.34 -5.99
C ASP A 42 -6.04 -1.27 -4.91
N GLU A 43 -6.82 -1.44 -3.86
CA GLU A 43 -6.93 -0.44 -2.79
C GLU A 43 -5.94 -0.71 -1.66
N LEU A 44 -5.29 0.36 -1.19
CA LEU A 44 -4.45 0.34 -0.01
C LEU A 44 -4.86 1.47 0.93
N MET A 45 -4.77 1.22 2.23
CA MET A 45 -5.00 2.26 3.24
C MET A 45 -3.65 2.88 3.60
N LEU A 46 -3.45 4.11 3.18
CA LEU A 46 -2.16 4.79 3.30
C LEU A 46 -2.29 6.11 4.07
N THR A 47 -1.19 6.52 4.68
CA THR A 47 -1.13 7.84 5.32
C THR A 47 -0.94 8.91 4.23
N ASN A 48 -1.21 10.17 4.59
CA ASN A 48 -0.95 11.30 3.70
C ASN A 48 0.50 11.33 3.23
N ARG A 49 1.44 11.04 4.13
CA ARG A 49 2.87 11.03 3.82
C ARG A 49 3.18 10.00 2.74
N GLN A 50 2.61 8.82 2.85
CA GLN A 50 2.80 7.75 1.86
C GLN A 50 2.18 8.12 0.53
N ILE A 51 0.98 8.70 0.54
CA ILE A 51 0.29 9.14 -0.67
C ILE A 51 1.09 10.25 -1.36
N ASN A 52 1.61 11.21 -0.60
CA ASN A 52 2.43 12.29 -1.15
C ASN A 52 3.70 11.75 -1.78
N LYS A 53 4.31 10.75 -1.17
CA LYS A 53 5.48 10.08 -1.73
C LYS A 53 5.16 9.43 -3.08
N ILE A 54 4.01 8.78 -3.17
CA ILE A 54 3.54 8.17 -4.42
C ILE A 54 3.30 9.23 -5.49
N LYS A 55 2.62 10.31 -5.14
CA LYS A 55 2.34 11.41 -6.06
C LYS A 55 3.63 12.03 -6.60
N LYS A 56 4.62 12.20 -5.72
CA LYS A 56 5.93 12.74 -6.10
C LYS A 56 6.64 11.80 -7.07
N SER A 57 6.58 10.49 -6.81
CA SER A 57 7.17 9.48 -7.69
C SER A 57 6.49 9.47 -9.05
N ILE A 58 5.17 9.62 -9.10
CA ILE A 58 4.43 9.72 -10.36
C ILE A 58 4.93 10.92 -11.16
N ALA A 59 5.07 12.07 -10.52
CA ALA A 59 5.53 13.29 -11.17
C ALA A 59 6.97 13.16 -11.70
N ASN A 60 7.81 12.40 -10.98
CA ASN A 60 9.22 12.22 -11.33
C ASN A 60 9.45 11.05 -12.29
N GLY A 61 8.43 10.26 -12.59
CA GLY A 61 8.57 9.10 -13.46
C GLY A 61 9.34 7.94 -12.83
N THR A 62 9.34 7.85 -11.51
CA THR A 62 10.07 6.81 -10.78
C THR A 62 9.11 5.91 -10.00
N GLY A 63 9.61 4.76 -9.54
CA GLY A 63 8.88 3.90 -8.62
C GLY A 63 8.95 4.41 -7.18
N SER A 64 8.31 3.70 -6.28
CA SER A 64 8.28 4.08 -4.87
C SER A 64 8.24 2.85 -3.98
N ASP A 65 8.96 2.90 -2.86
CA ASP A 65 8.90 1.88 -1.82
C ASP A 65 7.95 2.38 -0.73
N ILE A 66 6.93 1.57 -0.43
CA ILE A 66 5.94 1.92 0.58
C ILE A 66 6.07 0.97 1.74
N LYS A 67 6.39 1.51 2.91
CA LYS A 67 6.44 0.73 4.15
C LYS A 67 5.07 0.78 4.81
N ILE A 68 4.43 -0.36 4.90
CA ILE A 68 3.12 -0.48 5.52
C ILE A 68 3.30 -1.01 6.93
N SER A 69 2.89 -0.22 7.90
CA SER A 69 3.06 -0.56 9.31
C SER A 69 2.06 -1.64 9.74
N LYS A 70 2.37 -2.27 10.86
CA LYS A 70 1.47 -3.24 11.48
C LYS A 70 0.07 -2.65 11.71
N THR A 71 0.01 -1.40 12.13
CA THR A 71 -1.27 -0.71 12.37
C THR A 71 -2.06 -0.56 11.07
N GLN A 72 -1.38 -0.20 9.98
CA GLN A 72 -2.02 -0.09 8.66
C GLN A 72 -2.54 -1.44 8.19
N ILE A 73 -1.78 -2.50 8.43
CA ILE A 73 -2.20 -3.87 8.09
C ILE A 73 -3.51 -4.21 8.81
N ARG A 74 -3.64 -3.82 10.07
CA ARG A 74 -4.87 -4.04 10.83
C ARG A 74 -6.06 -3.32 10.22
N HIS A 75 -5.86 -2.10 9.75
CA HIS A 75 -6.92 -1.33 9.06
C HIS A 75 -7.31 -2.01 7.76
N SER A 76 -6.33 -2.53 7.01
CA SER A 76 -6.60 -3.24 5.77
C SER A 76 -7.42 -4.50 6.01
N VAL A 77 -7.14 -5.24 7.09
CA VAL A 77 -7.92 -6.41 7.49
C VAL A 77 -9.37 -6.03 7.72
N LYS A 78 -9.59 -4.93 8.43
CA LYS A 78 -10.93 -4.46 8.78
C LYS A 78 -11.76 -4.17 7.52
N ARG A 79 -11.14 -3.59 6.51
CA ARG A 79 -11.81 -3.29 5.25
C ARG A 79 -11.90 -4.54 4.36
N GLY A 80 -10.82 -5.30 4.30
CA GLY A 80 -10.72 -6.47 3.43
C GLY A 80 -11.52 -7.66 3.92
N GLY A 81 -12.00 -7.62 5.16
CA GLY A 81 -12.79 -8.68 5.73
C GLY A 81 -14.19 -8.80 5.16
N ASN A 82 -14.48 -8.04 4.17
CA ASN A 82 -15.76 -8.09 3.48
C ASN A 82 -15.89 -9.32 2.61
#